data_23b859b386ab0510bae97af5d06a94a3
#
_entry.id   23b859b386ab0510bae97af5d06a94a3
#
_cell.length_a   1.000
_cell.length_b   1.000
_cell.length_c   1.000
_cell.angle_alpha   90.00
_cell.angle_beta   90.00
_cell.angle_gamma   90.00
#
_symmetry.space_group_name_H-M   'P 1'
#
loop_
_entity.id
_entity.type
_entity.pdbx_description
1 polymer ?
#
loop_
_entity_poly.entity_id
_entity_poly.type
_entity_poly.pdbx_seq_one_letter_code
_entity_poly.pdbx_strand_id
1 'polypeptide(L)'
;MKKNVFAGVILILMLLLAACGRVDAQVTEATPSPAPATAQPTDTPVPTPAPTDTPAPTDTPTPAPTDTPTPTPEPTATPVPEITLDQKPLYVCRPGKKVNLRFLYPDSKKLGSRKVEIRLEDGTVVGADTVDKTEGRIAATLPEGTYPARTTLYLYQEGTEYPVSQKDIAVIDPEYKGVKGNYEREDKMIALTFDCAYGETYTDYILDLLRKYEIKATFFMVGTWVGNHGPWIEKMMADGHELGNHTQTHPRFSKISNEAIYKTIMQCDARLLEKVNYQSHIMRPPYGSHTPESDAITRYCGYEAILWALSARDSREGITKETILRTLKAETKPGDIVLMHNGAASVTYYLEPYLQFLIENGYTFGTVSELMGWETPIREAVPSALTETTESPAPSAQP
;
A
#
# COMPACT_ATOMS: atom_id res chain seq x y z
N MET A 1 -25.52 49.98 43.20
CA MET A 1 -24.45 50.59 44.03
C MET A 1 -23.09 49.99 43.65
N LYS A 2 -22.17 50.88 43.37
CA LYS A 2 -20.69 50.74 43.17
C LYS A 2 -20.32 49.96 41.88
N LYS A 3 -19.97 50.58 40.72
CA LYS A 3 -19.01 51.66 40.35
C LYS A 3 -17.56 51.24 40.50
N ASN A 4 -16.90 51.15 39.33
CA ASN A 4 -15.52 51.60 39.01
C ASN A 4 -14.39 50.77 39.64
N VAL A 5 -13.28 50.44 38.93
CA VAL A 5 -12.21 51.23 38.33
C VAL A 5 -11.22 50.18 37.81
N PHE A 6 -10.62 50.15 36.65
CA PHE A 6 -9.43 50.88 36.25
C PHE A 6 -9.17 50.74 34.73
N ALA A 7 -9.14 51.88 34.11
CA ALA A 7 -8.43 52.10 32.88
C ALA A 7 -6.96 52.39 33.21
N GLY A 8 -6.06 52.04 32.31
CA GLY A 8 -4.71 52.58 32.31
C GLY A 8 -3.64 51.51 32.09
N VAL A 9 -3.14 51.37 30.91
CA VAL A 9 -1.77 51.63 30.48
C VAL A 9 -1.72 51.48 28.96
N ILE A 10 -1.92 52.63 28.31
CA ILE A 10 -1.44 52.91 26.95
C ILE A 10 -0.16 53.72 27.11
N LEU A 11 0.77 53.46 26.19
CA LEU A 11 1.95 54.30 25.88
C LEU A 11 3.24 53.88 26.59
N ILE A 12 4.12 53.35 25.82
CA ILE A 12 5.56 53.60 25.65
C ILE A 12 6.15 52.41 24.91
N LEU A 13 6.35 52.53 23.61
CA LEU A 13 7.67 52.55 22.96
C LEU A 13 7.52 52.67 21.44
N MET A 14 7.27 53.90 20.98
CA MET A 14 7.83 54.36 19.72
C MET A 14 9.10 55.10 20.05
N LEU A 15 10.21 54.64 19.50
CA LEU A 15 11.44 55.42 19.16
C LEU A 15 12.66 54.49 19.25
N LEU A 16 13.06 53.99 18.11
CA LEU A 16 14.47 53.92 17.72
C LEU A 16 14.54 53.62 16.22
N LEU A 17 14.52 54.68 15.45
CA LEU A 17 14.93 54.78 14.07
C LEU A 17 16.41 55.12 14.01
N ALA A 18 17.07 54.58 12.99
CA ALA A 18 18.29 55.05 12.37
C ALA A 18 19.64 54.60 12.96
N ALA A 19 20.20 53.58 12.29
CA ALA A 19 21.62 53.64 11.95
C ALA A 19 21.83 52.94 10.59
N CYS A 20 22.30 53.71 9.64
CA CYS A 20 22.72 53.30 8.30
C CYS A 20 23.84 52.27 8.31
N GLY A 21 23.79 51.34 7.36
CA GLY A 21 24.89 50.51 6.94
C GLY A 21 24.59 49.88 5.57
N ARG A 22 24.88 50.63 4.49
CA ARG A 22 24.99 50.08 3.16
C ARG A 22 26.18 49.14 3.15
N VAL A 23 25.96 47.88 2.82
CA VAL A 23 27.01 46.95 2.39
C VAL A 23 26.73 46.63 0.93
N ASP A 24 27.62 47.08 0.07
CA ASP A 24 27.63 46.75 -1.34
C ASP A 24 27.93 45.26 -1.49
N ALA A 25 27.00 44.55 -2.09
CA ALA A 25 27.21 43.16 -2.51
C ALA A 25 27.99 43.16 -3.83
N GLN A 26 29.27 42.85 -3.76
CA GLN A 26 30.05 42.49 -4.94
C GLN A 26 29.59 41.11 -5.44
N VAL A 27 29.11 41.11 -6.65
CA VAL A 27 28.91 39.89 -7.47
C VAL A 27 30.25 39.36 -7.86
N THR A 28 30.68 38.25 -7.28
CA THR A 28 31.82 37.46 -7.77
C THR A 28 31.28 36.46 -8.79
N GLU A 29 31.63 36.68 -10.06
CA GLU A 29 31.48 35.72 -11.13
C GLU A 29 32.21 34.44 -10.79
N ALA A 30 31.48 33.32 -10.77
CA ALA A 30 32.05 31.98 -10.67
C ALA A 30 32.63 31.56 -12.02
N THR A 31 33.92 31.38 -12.06
CA THR A 31 34.69 30.81 -13.18
C THR A 31 34.27 29.38 -13.41
N PRO A 32 34.05 28.92 -14.64
CA PRO A 32 33.72 27.53 -14.91
C PRO A 32 34.95 26.63 -14.74
N SER A 33 34.76 25.54 -14.03
CA SER A 33 35.71 24.46 -13.84
C SER A 33 35.98 23.76 -15.17
N PRO A 34 37.24 23.39 -15.50
CA PRO A 34 37.57 22.73 -16.73
C PRO A 34 37.10 21.28 -16.76
N ALA A 35 36.60 20.87 -17.94
CA ALA A 35 36.18 19.52 -18.23
C ALA A 35 37.36 18.49 -18.08
N PRO A 36 37.07 17.23 -17.71
CA PRO A 36 38.09 16.21 -17.61
C PRO A 36 38.64 15.84 -18.99
N ALA A 37 39.96 15.75 -19.05
CA ALA A 37 40.75 15.40 -20.24
C ALA A 37 40.42 13.98 -20.73
N THR A 38 40.22 13.90 -22.05
CA THR A 38 40.08 12.66 -22.83
C THR A 38 41.41 11.87 -22.73
N ALA A 39 41.35 10.65 -22.26
CA ALA A 39 42.48 9.73 -22.23
C ALA A 39 42.82 9.27 -23.66
N GLN A 40 44.05 9.45 -24.07
CA GLN A 40 44.62 8.88 -25.28
C GLN A 40 44.74 7.35 -25.19
N PRO A 41 44.59 6.63 -26.30
CA PRO A 41 44.76 5.18 -26.31
C PRO A 41 46.27 4.82 -26.23
N THR A 42 46.54 3.94 -25.31
CA THR A 42 47.86 3.35 -25.10
C THR A 42 48.16 2.30 -26.16
N ASP A 43 49.44 2.30 -26.58
CA ASP A 43 50.04 1.52 -27.63
C ASP A 43 49.83 0.00 -27.51
N THR A 44 49.63 -0.60 -28.68
CA THR A 44 49.59 -2.04 -28.94
C THR A 44 50.94 -2.69 -28.61
N PRO A 45 51.05 -3.79 -27.86
CA PRO A 45 52.31 -4.49 -27.65
C PRO A 45 52.75 -5.26 -28.90
N VAL A 46 54.02 -5.14 -29.19
CA VAL A 46 54.76 -5.82 -30.25
C VAL A 46 54.70 -7.34 -30.03
N PRO A 47 54.53 -8.18 -31.09
CA PRO A 47 54.49 -9.62 -30.95
C PRO A 47 55.89 -10.21 -30.62
N THR A 48 55.92 -11.05 -29.58
CA THR A 48 57.07 -11.85 -29.16
C THR A 48 57.36 -12.94 -30.19
N PRO A 49 58.63 -13.21 -30.56
CA PRO A 49 59.02 -14.27 -31.52
C PRO A 49 58.68 -15.68 -30.99
N ALA A 50 58.27 -16.53 -31.91
CA ALA A 50 57.88 -17.92 -31.66
C ALA A 50 59.04 -18.75 -31.07
N PRO A 51 58.78 -19.69 -30.16
CA PRO A 51 59.78 -20.61 -29.65
C PRO A 51 60.15 -21.67 -30.68
N THR A 52 61.45 -21.97 -30.76
CA THR A 52 62.12 -22.94 -31.61
C THR A 52 61.63 -24.36 -31.26
N ASP A 53 61.45 -25.18 -32.28
CA ASP A 53 61.03 -26.58 -32.20
C ASP A 53 61.99 -27.44 -31.32
N THR A 54 61.40 -28.05 -30.29
CA THR A 54 61.99 -29.09 -29.49
C THR A 54 61.69 -30.45 -30.14
N PRO A 55 62.63 -31.38 -30.31
CA PRO A 55 62.34 -32.68 -30.95
C PRO A 55 61.36 -33.51 -30.13
N ALA A 56 60.50 -34.23 -30.84
CA ALA A 56 59.47 -35.09 -30.32
C ALA A 56 60.06 -36.21 -29.42
N PRO A 57 59.40 -36.53 -28.29
CA PRO A 57 59.78 -37.71 -27.51
C PRO A 57 59.24 -38.98 -28.19
N THR A 58 60.07 -40.00 -28.16
CA THR A 58 59.87 -41.35 -28.68
C THR A 58 58.71 -42.03 -27.91
N ASP A 59 57.79 -42.58 -28.65
CA ASP A 59 56.65 -43.30 -28.13
C ASP A 59 57.03 -44.53 -27.28
N THR A 60 56.71 -44.43 -25.99
CA THR A 60 56.72 -45.64 -25.12
C THR A 60 55.24 -46.16 -25.14
N PRO A 61 55.02 -47.47 -25.41
CA PRO A 61 53.66 -47.99 -25.46
C PRO A 61 53.00 -47.89 -24.11
N THR A 62 51.92 -47.11 -24.07
CA THR A 62 51.03 -46.99 -22.92
C THR A 62 50.29 -48.32 -22.70
N PRO A 63 50.29 -48.91 -21.48
CA PRO A 63 49.48 -50.10 -21.21
C PRO A 63 48.01 -49.77 -21.41
N ALA A 64 47.26 -50.69 -22.01
CA ALA A 64 45.83 -50.56 -22.25
C ALA A 64 45.05 -50.25 -20.93
N PRO A 65 44.08 -49.30 -20.95
CA PRO A 65 43.28 -49.01 -19.77
C PRO A 65 42.54 -50.26 -19.34
N THR A 66 42.71 -50.69 -18.10
CA THR A 66 41.90 -51.69 -17.43
C THR A 66 40.49 -51.13 -17.29
N ASP A 67 39.48 -51.78 -17.83
CA ASP A 67 38.09 -51.39 -17.68
C ASP A 67 37.73 -51.29 -16.20
N THR A 68 37.70 -50.05 -15.69
CA THR A 68 37.10 -49.77 -14.40
C THR A 68 35.58 -50.00 -14.53
N PRO A 69 34.95 -50.85 -13.71
CA PRO A 69 33.51 -51.05 -13.79
C PRO A 69 32.81 -49.69 -13.61
N THR A 70 32.04 -49.31 -14.61
CA THR A 70 31.18 -48.11 -14.55
C THR A 70 30.25 -48.28 -13.33
N PRO A 71 30.27 -47.35 -12.35
CA PRO A 71 29.38 -47.46 -11.21
C PRO A 71 27.93 -47.53 -11.72
N THR A 72 27.22 -48.58 -11.34
CA THR A 72 25.81 -48.71 -11.61
C THR A 72 25.12 -47.47 -11.03
N PRO A 73 24.35 -46.71 -11.84
CA PRO A 73 23.69 -45.51 -11.33
C PRO A 73 22.79 -45.93 -10.18
N GLU A 74 23.00 -45.32 -9.02
CA GLU A 74 22.12 -45.48 -7.86
C GLU A 74 20.69 -45.10 -8.29
N PRO A 75 19.68 -45.90 -7.97
CA PRO A 75 18.32 -45.64 -8.43
C PRO A 75 17.93 -44.25 -7.92
N THR A 76 17.77 -43.31 -8.84
CA THR A 76 17.26 -41.96 -8.54
C THR A 76 15.87 -42.13 -7.92
N ALA A 77 15.75 -41.82 -6.64
CA ALA A 77 14.48 -41.90 -5.95
C ALA A 77 13.43 -41.13 -6.76
N THR A 78 12.35 -41.79 -7.12
CA THR A 78 11.23 -41.11 -7.82
C THR A 78 10.75 -39.99 -6.96
N PRO A 79 10.75 -38.72 -7.45
CA PRO A 79 10.34 -37.58 -6.63
C PRO A 79 8.91 -37.81 -6.09
N VAL A 80 8.77 -37.61 -4.79
CA VAL A 80 7.48 -37.72 -4.10
C VAL A 80 6.59 -36.56 -4.58
N PRO A 81 5.39 -36.82 -5.13
CA PRO A 81 4.49 -35.79 -5.54
C PRO A 81 4.16 -34.84 -4.35
N GLU A 82 4.21 -33.55 -4.57
CA GLU A 82 4.01 -32.55 -3.54
C GLU A 82 2.54 -32.14 -3.40
N ILE A 83 2.09 -31.97 -2.15
CA ILE A 83 0.78 -31.44 -1.84
C ILE A 83 0.87 -29.91 -1.96
N THR A 84 -0.11 -29.27 -2.60
CA THR A 84 -0.19 -27.82 -2.72
C THR A 84 -1.43 -27.28 -2.03
N LEU A 85 -1.30 -26.12 -1.41
CA LEU A 85 -2.46 -25.35 -0.93
C LEU A 85 -3.16 -24.70 -2.13
N ASP A 86 -4.48 -24.56 -2.04
CA ASP A 86 -5.28 -24.02 -3.13
C ASP A 86 -4.96 -22.55 -3.44
N GLN A 87 -5.36 -22.11 -4.64
CA GLN A 87 -5.17 -20.75 -5.10
C GLN A 87 -6.26 -19.78 -4.62
N LYS A 88 -7.08 -20.17 -3.64
CA LYS A 88 -8.05 -19.25 -3.05
C LYS A 88 -7.36 -17.95 -2.62
N PRO A 89 -7.80 -16.78 -3.10
CA PRO A 89 -7.03 -15.55 -2.94
C PRO A 89 -6.91 -15.10 -1.48
N LEU A 90 -7.85 -15.50 -0.62
CA LEU A 90 -7.91 -15.00 0.75
C LEU A 90 -8.46 -16.03 1.74
N TYR A 91 -7.76 -16.20 2.83
CA TYR A 91 -8.28 -16.78 4.07
C TYR A 91 -8.22 -15.72 5.18
N VAL A 92 -9.25 -15.65 6.01
CA VAL A 92 -9.29 -14.78 7.19
C VAL A 92 -9.28 -15.66 8.43
N CYS A 93 -8.34 -15.42 9.32
CA CYS A 93 -8.15 -16.19 10.54
C CYS A 93 -8.29 -15.29 11.78
N ARG A 94 -8.92 -15.83 12.79
CA ARG A 94 -8.93 -15.26 14.14
C ARG A 94 -8.06 -16.15 15.04
N PRO A 95 -7.08 -15.63 15.78
CA PRO A 95 -6.35 -16.40 16.77
C PRO A 95 -7.29 -17.18 17.70
N GLY A 96 -6.91 -18.40 18.06
CA GLY A 96 -7.75 -19.32 18.84
C GLY A 96 -8.90 -19.97 18.07
N LYS A 97 -9.11 -19.65 16.78
CA LYS A 97 -10.16 -20.25 15.94
C LYS A 97 -9.57 -21.04 14.77
N LYS A 98 -10.25 -22.13 14.42
CA LYS A 98 -9.86 -22.97 13.28
C LYS A 98 -10.08 -22.23 11.96
N VAL A 99 -9.10 -22.30 11.07
CA VAL A 99 -9.21 -22.02 9.64
C VAL A 99 -8.99 -23.29 8.87
N ASN A 100 -9.88 -23.60 7.92
CA ASN A 100 -9.75 -24.79 7.07
C ASN A 100 -9.12 -24.39 5.74
N LEU A 101 -7.87 -24.78 5.54
CA LEU A 101 -7.14 -24.59 4.29
C LEU A 101 -7.48 -25.74 3.36
N ARG A 102 -7.71 -25.44 2.09
CA ARG A 102 -7.91 -26.45 1.05
C ARG A 102 -6.55 -26.82 0.47
N PHE A 103 -6.35 -28.12 0.20
CA PHE A 103 -5.17 -28.60 -0.49
C PHE A 103 -5.55 -29.43 -1.73
N LEU A 104 -4.59 -29.54 -2.65
CA LEU A 104 -4.64 -30.35 -3.86
C LEU A 104 -3.43 -31.27 -3.89
N TYR A 105 -3.62 -32.49 -4.37
CA TYR A 105 -2.57 -33.48 -4.56
C TYR A 105 -2.61 -34.03 -5.98
N PRO A 106 -1.52 -33.88 -6.77
CA PRO A 106 -1.58 -34.01 -8.21
C PRO A 106 -1.76 -35.45 -8.72
N ASP A 107 -1.47 -36.51 -7.93
CA ASP A 107 -1.51 -37.89 -8.41
C ASP A 107 -2.24 -38.84 -7.45
N SER A 108 -3.51 -39.09 -7.76
CA SER A 108 -4.37 -39.98 -6.96
C SER A 108 -3.97 -41.46 -6.95
N LYS A 109 -3.19 -41.90 -7.93
CA LYS A 109 -2.85 -43.33 -8.08
C LYS A 109 -1.61 -43.76 -7.29
N LYS A 110 -0.83 -42.80 -6.82
CA LYS A 110 0.40 -42.99 -6.05
C LYS A 110 0.31 -42.49 -4.60
N LEU A 111 -0.88 -42.14 -4.17
CA LEU A 111 -1.16 -41.68 -2.82
C LEU A 111 -1.04 -42.85 -1.83
N GLY A 112 0.05 -42.89 -1.09
CA GLY A 112 0.00 -43.44 0.26
C GLY A 112 -0.51 -42.37 1.22
N SER A 113 -1.02 -42.77 2.36
CA SER A 113 -1.29 -41.80 3.47
C SER A 113 -0.03 -41.00 3.76
N ARG A 114 -0.14 -39.66 3.74
CA ARG A 114 0.97 -38.75 4.01
C ARG A 114 0.62 -37.92 5.22
N LYS A 115 1.57 -37.79 6.14
CA LYS A 115 1.47 -36.80 7.22
C LYS A 115 1.81 -35.43 6.66
N VAL A 116 1.03 -34.46 7.05
CA VAL A 116 1.23 -33.05 6.71
C VAL A 116 1.14 -32.18 7.96
N GLU A 117 1.90 -31.12 7.98
CA GLU A 117 1.88 -30.13 9.07
C GLU A 117 1.81 -28.73 8.49
N ILE A 118 1.03 -27.89 9.13
CA ILE A 118 1.05 -26.45 8.90
C ILE A 118 1.88 -25.79 10.01
N ARG A 119 2.88 -25.03 9.62
CA ARG A 119 3.76 -24.32 10.56
C ARG A 119 3.76 -22.82 10.29
N LEU A 120 4.04 -22.06 11.33
CA LEU A 120 4.47 -20.67 11.23
C LEU A 120 5.95 -20.59 10.85
N GLU A 121 6.44 -19.39 10.57
CA GLU A 121 7.84 -19.13 10.21
C GLU A 121 8.82 -19.55 11.32
N ASP A 122 8.43 -19.39 12.58
CA ASP A 122 9.22 -19.81 13.75
C ASP A 122 9.23 -21.34 13.99
N GLY A 123 8.57 -22.11 13.11
CA GLY A 123 8.45 -23.57 13.21
C GLY A 123 7.28 -24.05 14.08
N THR A 124 6.51 -23.16 14.71
CA THR A 124 5.35 -23.54 15.53
C THR A 124 4.32 -24.30 14.69
N VAL A 125 4.00 -25.54 15.07
CA VAL A 125 2.98 -26.35 14.40
C VAL A 125 1.61 -25.85 14.81
N VAL A 126 0.83 -25.39 13.83
CA VAL A 126 -0.54 -24.87 14.03
C VAL A 126 -1.62 -25.79 13.43
N GLY A 127 -1.21 -26.83 12.75
CA GLY A 127 -2.11 -27.87 12.23
C GLY A 127 -1.33 -29.09 11.77
N ALA A 128 -1.91 -30.27 11.97
CA ALA A 128 -1.35 -31.53 11.48
C ALA A 128 -2.49 -32.49 11.09
N ASP A 129 -2.28 -33.28 10.05
CA ASP A 129 -3.24 -34.28 9.59
C ASP A 129 -2.54 -35.39 8.79
N THR A 130 -3.27 -36.48 8.52
CA THR A 130 -2.85 -37.52 7.58
C THR A 130 -3.74 -37.43 6.34
N VAL A 131 -3.12 -37.17 5.19
CA VAL A 131 -3.83 -36.94 3.94
C VAL A 131 -3.73 -38.19 3.06
N ASP A 132 -4.87 -38.79 2.72
CA ASP A 132 -5.01 -39.94 1.87
C ASP A 132 -5.85 -39.68 0.60
N LYS A 133 -6.26 -38.43 0.38
CA LYS A 133 -7.15 -37.99 -0.71
C LYS A 133 -6.44 -37.04 -1.65
N THR A 134 -6.90 -37.00 -2.90
CA THR A 134 -6.39 -36.04 -3.91
C THR A 134 -6.69 -34.58 -3.60
N GLU A 135 -7.74 -34.33 -2.88
CA GLU A 135 -8.13 -33.01 -2.40
C GLU A 135 -8.78 -33.11 -1.03
N GLY A 136 -8.65 -32.10 -0.23
CA GLY A 136 -9.24 -32.08 1.10
C GLY A 136 -9.03 -30.76 1.81
N ARG A 137 -9.18 -30.82 3.12
CA ARG A 137 -8.99 -29.65 3.99
C ARG A 137 -8.10 -30.06 5.14
N ILE A 138 -7.18 -29.16 5.48
CA ILE A 138 -6.39 -29.24 6.70
C ILE A 138 -6.77 -28.07 7.60
N ALA A 139 -7.04 -28.37 8.87
CA ALA A 139 -7.35 -27.35 9.86
C ALA A 139 -6.07 -26.79 10.45
N ALA A 140 -5.95 -25.47 10.48
CA ALA A 140 -4.94 -24.76 11.25
C ALA A 140 -5.60 -23.90 12.32
N THR A 141 -4.94 -23.76 13.47
CA THR A 141 -5.39 -22.90 14.57
C THR A 141 -4.19 -22.10 15.06
N LEU A 142 -4.18 -20.80 14.77
CA LEU A 142 -3.17 -19.92 15.37
C LEU A 142 -3.39 -19.88 16.89
N PRO A 143 -2.32 -20.01 17.71
CA PRO A 143 -2.42 -19.73 19.14
C PRO A 143 -3.02 -18.34 19.42
N GLU A 144 -3.53 -18.13 20.64
CA GLU A 144 -3.91 -16.77 21.04
C GLU A 144 -2.66 -15.87 21.04
N GLY A 145 -2.80 -14.66 20.54
CA GLY A 145 -1.70 -13.71 20.43
C GLY A 145 -1.89 -12.70 19.31
N THR A 146 -0.91 -11.82 19.15
CA THR A 146 -0.85 -10.82 18.10
C THR A 146 0.02 -11.31 16.95
N TYR A 147 -0.44 -11.13 15.76
CA TYR A 147 0.22 -11.55 14.51
C TYR A 147 0.26 -10.39 13.51
N PRO A 148 1.23 -10.39 12.58
CA PRO A 148 1.16 -9.52 11.41
C PRO A 148 -0.18 -9.70 10.68
N ALA A 149 -0.73 -8.60 10.16
CA ALA A 149 -2.01 -8.64 9.43
C ALA A 149 -1.98 -9.60 8.24
N ARG A 150 -0.80 -9.77 7.63
CA ARG A 150 -0.47 -10.81 6.67
C ARG A 150 0.49 -11.79 7.34
N THR A 151 0.04 -13.00 7.57
CA THR A 151 0.81 -14.09 8.16
C THR A 151 0.91 -15.24 7.18
N THR A 152 2.12 -15.75 6.97
CA THR A 152 2.35 -16.88 6.07
C THR A 152 2.26 -18.19 6.83
N LEU A 153 1.49 -19.13 6.30
CA LEU A 153 1.42 -20.52 6.74
C LEU A 153 2.19 -21.39 5.77
N TYR A 154 3.05 -22.24 6.30
CA TYR A 154 3.91 -23.16 5.54
C TYR A 154 3.41 -24.59 5.68
N LEU A 155 3.19 -25.27 4.55
CA LEU A 155 2.79 -26.67 4.49
C LEU A 155 4.03 -27.56 4.36
N TYR A 156 4.25 -28.44 5.30
CA TYR A 156 5.26 -29.49 5.26
C TYR A 156 4.62 -30.83 5.02
N GLN A 157 5.30 -31.69 4.26
CA GLN A 157 4.89 -33.06 3.97
C GLN A 157 5.92 -34.04 4.53
N GLU A 158 5.47 -35.19 5.01
CA GLU A 158 6.36 -36.23 5.47
C GLU A 158 7.42 -36.61 4.42
N GLY A 159 8.68 -36.61 4.84
CA GLY A 159 9.83 -36.89 3.96
C GLY A 159 10.38 -35.66 3.24
N THR A 160 9.89 -34.45 3.51
CA THR A 160 10.47 -33.19 2.98
C THR A 160 11.14 -32.38 4.09
N GLU A 161 12.29 -31.78 3.77
CA GLU A 161 13.02 -30.90 4.68
C GLU A 161 12.48 -29.47 4.63
N TYR A 162 11.98 -29.06 3.46
CA TYR A 162 11.46 -27.72 3.18
C TYR A 162 9.95 -27.74 3.01
N PRO A 163 9.28 -26.57 3.19
CA PRO A 163 7.85 -26.49 2.94
C PRO A 163 7.55 -26.75 1.45
N VAL A 164 6.56 -27.58 1.18
CA VAL A 164 6.11 -27.91 -0.18
C VAL A 164 5.11 -26.91 -0.73
N SER A 165 4.52 -26.10 0.13
CA SER A 165 3.60 -25.03 -0.24
C SER A 165 3.51 -24.00 0.88
N GLN A 166 3.10 -22.77 0.52
CA GLN A 166 2.83 -21.72 1.50
C GLN A 166 1.56 -20.96 1.16
N LYS A 167 0.99 -20.29 2.15
CA LYS A 167 -0.23 -19.50 2.00
C LYS A 167 -0.27 -18.32 2.95
N ASP A 168 -0.43 -17.14 2.38
CA ASP A 168 -0.72 -15.96 3.17
C ASP A 168 -2.17 -15.93 3.61
N ILE A 169 -2.39 -15.56 4.85
CA ILE A 169 -3.72 -15.40 5.45
C ILE A 169 -3.84 -14.02 6.07
N ALA A 170 -5.05 -13.46 6.05
CA ALA A 170 -5.38 -12.26 6.81
C ALA A 170 -5.68 -12.64 8.26
N VAL A 171 -5.00 -12.01 9.22
CA VAL A 171 -5.21 -12.29 10.64
C VAL A 171 -5.93 -11.14 11.31
N ILE A 172 -7.04 -11.46 11.99
CA ILE A 172 -7.78 -10.52 12.82
C ILE A 172 -6.96 -10.25 14.07
N ASP A 173 -6.55 -9.01 14.25
CA ASP A 173 -5.90 -8.54 15.44
C ASP A 173 -6.95 -8.10 16.46
N PRO A 174 -7.09 -8.78 17.60
CA PRO A 174 -8.09 -8.41 18.62
C PRO A 174 -7.79 -7.08 19.30
N GLU A 175 -6.54 -6.63 19.27
CA GLU A 175 -6.08 -5.35 19.84
C GLU A 175 -6.19 -4.18 18.86
N TYR A 176 -6.44 -4.45 17.59
CA TYR A 176 -6.62 -3.41 16.58
C TYR A 176 -7.88 -2.59 16.89
N LYS A 177 -7.68 -1.40 17.39
CA LYS A 177 -8.76 -0.46 17.76
C LYS A 177 -9.25 0.37 16.59
N GLY A 178 -8.88 -0.09 15.40
CA GLY A 178 -9.52 0.34 14.16
C GLY A 178 -9.12 1.68 13.66
N VAL A 179 -9.94 2.03 12.79
CA VAL A 179 -9.96 3.09 11.84
C VAL A 179 -10.07 4.43 12.56
N LYS A 180 -9.08 5.27 12.36
CA LYS A 180 -9.02 6.58 13.03
C LYS A 180 -9.75 7.64 12.23
N GLY A 181 -10.61 8.39 12.90
CA GLY A 181 -11.26 9.58 12.35
C GLY A 181 -10.71 10.88 12.90
N ASN A 182 -9.96 10.80 13.99
CA ASN A 182 -9.30 11.92 14.65
C ASN A 182 -7.96 11.45 15.17
N TYR A 183 -7.01 12.36 15.22
CA TYR A 183 -5.71 12.17 15.84
C TYR A 183 -5.46 13.31 16.82
N GLU A 184 -5.51 13.02 18.13
CA GLU A 184 -5.29 14.04 19.17
C GLU A 184 -3.93 14.74 18.98
N ARG A 185 -3.98 16.08 18.88
CA ARG A 185 -2.80 16.92 18.66
C ARG A 185 -2.87 18.14 19.57
N GLU A 186 -1.69 18.60 19.98
CA GLU A 186 -1.56 19.87 20.70
C GLU A 186 -1.63 21.08 19.76
N ASP A 187 -1.18 20.93 18.52
CA ASP A 187 -1.34 21.92 17.46
C ASP A 187 -2.73 21.83 16.83
N LYS A 188 -3.11 22.85 16.06
CA LYS A 188 -4.42 22.93 15.40
C LYS A 188 -4.41 22.36 13.98
N MET A 189 -3.58 21.35 13.68
CA MET A 189 -3.61 20.70 12.38
C MET A 189 -4.87 19.86 12.22
N ILE A 190 -5.46 19.90 11.01
CA ILE A 190 -6.57 19.03 10.56
C ILE A 190 -6.27 18.49 9.16
N ALA A 191 -6.92 17.40 8.79
CA ALA A 191 -6.88 16.87 7.43
C ALA A 191 -8.25 17.07 6.74
N LEU A 192 -8.24 17.85 5.66
CA LEU A 192 -9.39 17.95 4.76
C LEU A 192 -9.38 16.79 3.79
N THR A 193 -10.50 16.07 3.68
CA THR A 193 -10.58 14.88 2.84
C THR A 193 -11.80 14.90 1.94
N PHE A 194 -11.63 14.42 0.71
CA PHE A 194 -12.67 14.38 -0.31
C PHE A 194 -12.85 12.96 -0.84
N ASP A 195 -14.07 12.42 -0.73
CA ASP A 195 -14.41 11.15 -1.36
C ASP A 195 -14.87 11.41 -2.80
N CYS A 196 -14.13 10.85 -3.77
CA CYS A 196 -14.38 10.97 -5.20
C CYS A 196 -15.03 9.68 -5.72
N ALA A 197 -16.35 9.58 -5.56
CA ALA A 197 -17.12 8.40 -5.93
C ALA A 197 -18.09 8.66 -7.09
N TYR A 198 -18.86 9.72 -6.99
CA TYR A 198 -19.95 10.07 -7.91
C TYR A 198 -19.85 11.55 -8.27
N GLY A 199 -19.75 11.82 -9.58
CA GLY A 199 -19.64 13.18 -10.07
C GLY A 199 -18.21 13.74 -9.99
N GLU A 200 -17.98 14.75 -10.82
CA GLU A 200 -16.68 15.43 -10.96
C GLU A 200 -16.83 16.94 -11.04
N THR A 201 -18.07 17.40 -11.14
CA THR A 201 -18.43 18.78 -11.54
C THR A 201 -17.71 19.88 -10.75
N TYR A 202 -17.40 19.61 -9.49
CA TYR A 202 -16.82 20.63 -8.62
C TYR A 202 -15.35 20.37 -8.29
N THR A 203 -14.71 19.40 -8.94
CA THR A 203 -13.31 19.03 -8.69
C THR A 203 -12.36 20.19 -8.98
N ASP A 204 -12.49 20.86 -10.12
CA ASP A 204 -11.64 22.03 -10.46
C ASP A 204 -11.85 23.16 -9.42
N TYR A 205 -13.08 23.44 -9.02
CA TYR A 205 -13.36 24.44 -7.98
C TYR A 205 -12.66 24.14 -6.66
N ILE A 206 -12.69 22.88 -6.23
CA ILE A 206 -12.02 22.43 -5.00
C ILE A 206 -10.50 22.61 -5.14
N LEU A 207 -9.92 22.12 -6.22
CA LEU A 207 -8.46 22.21 -6.46
C LEU A 207 -7.99 23.66 -6.57
N ASP A 208 -8.74 24.53 -7.24
CA ASP A 208 -8.42 25.94 -7.35
C ASP A 208 -8.45 26.65 -5.99
N LEU A 209 -9.42 26.32 -5.12
CA LEU A 209 -9.45 26.85 -3.74
C LEU A 209 -8.29 26.34 -2.89
N LEU A 210 -8.02 25.04 -2.93
CA LEU A 210 -6.90 24.45 -2.19
C LEU A 210 -5.58 25.08 -2.62
N ARG A 211 -5.36 25.28 -3.91
CA ARG A 211 -4.18 25.97 -4.46
C ARG A 211 -4.14 27.43 -4.04
N LYS A 212 -5.27 28.17 -4.08
CA LYS A 212 -5.38 29.56 -3.67
C LYS A 212 -4.93 29.79 -2.22
N TYR A 213 -5.25 28.85 -1.35
CA TYR A 213 -4.91 28.90 0.08
C TYR A 213 -3.68 28.08 0.46
N GLU A 214 -2.96 27.50 -0.52
CA GLU A 214 -1.77 26.65 -0.33
C GLU A 214 -2.03 25.47 0.62
N ILE A 215 -3.23 24.85 0.51
CA ILE A 215 -3.68 23.77 1.38
C ILE A 215 -3.50 22.44 0.67
N LYS A 216 -2.83 21.49 1.34
CA LYS A 216 -2.83 20.08 0.94
C LYS A 216 -4.03 19.36 1.54
N ALA A 217 -4.57 18.40 0.80
CA ALA A 217 -5.72 17.59 1.20
C ALA A 217 -5.50 16.12 0.80
N THR A 218 -6.39 15.23 1.23
CA THR A 218 -6.38 13.82 0.84
C THR A 218 -7.65 13.47 0.06
N PHE A 219 -7.48 12.80 -1.08
CA PHE A 219 -8.58 12.39 -1.96
C PHE A 219 -8.72 10.87 -1.97
N PHE A 220 -9.84 10.35 -1.47
CA PHE A 220 -10.17 8.92 -1.53
C PHE A 220 -10.98 8.63 -2.78
N MET A 221 -10.43 7.86 -3.71
CA MET A 221 -10.99 7.70 -5.05
C MET A 221 -11.50 6.29 -5.30
N VAL A 222 -12.70 6.21 -5.85
CA VAL A 222 -13.28 4.97 -6.37
C VAL A 222 -12.58 4.61 -7.68
N GLY A 223 -12.19 3.34 -7.87
CA GLY A 223 -11.42 2.91 -9.03
C GLY A 223 -12.13 3.15 -10.38
N THR A 224 -13.47 3.09 -10.42
CA THR A 224 -14.26 3.48 -11.61
C THR A 224 -14.13 4.97 -11.89
N TRP A 225 -14.05 5.81 -10.88
CA TRP A 225 -13.78 7.24 -11.03
C TRP A 225 -12.35 7.49 -11.55
N VAL A 226 -11.36 6.82 -10.96
CA VAL A 226 -9.95 6.88 -11.40
C VAL A 226 -9.82 6.60 -12.90
N GLY A 227 -10.53 5.58 -13.40
CA GLY A 227 -10.46 5.17 -14.79
C GLY A 227 -10.81 6.26 -15.81
N ASN A 228 -11.61 7.26 -15.41
CA ASN A 228 -12.17 8.29 -16.28
C ASN A 228 -11.58 9.69 -16.02
N HIS A 229 -10.80 9.89 -14.96
CA HIS A 229 -10.44 11.22 -14.47
C HIS A 229 -8.94 11.45 -14.26
N GLY A 230 -8.10 10.77 -15.06
CA GLY A 230 -6.64 10.89 -15.00
C GLY A 230 -6.10 12.33 -14.91
N PRO A 231 -6.54 13.28 -15.76
CA PRO A 231 -6.05 14.67 -15.72
C PRO A 231 -6.26 15.39 -14.39
N TRP A 232 -7.36 15.12 -13.66
CA TRP A 232 -7.57 15.70 -12.32
C TRP A 232 -6.67 15.05 -11.28
N ILE A 233 -6.45 13.74 -11.41
CA ILE A 233 -5.57 13.02 -10.49
C ILE A 233 -4.12 13.50 -10.65
N GLU A 234 -3.68 13.74 -11.87
CA GLU A 234 -2.37 14.33 -12.15
C GLU A 234 -2.23 15.74 -11.55
N LYS A 235 -3.29 16.59 -11.63
CA LYS A 235 -3.32 17.89 -10.94
C LYS A 235 -3.23 17.72 -9.42
N MET A 236 -4.00 16.79 -8.82
CA MET A 236 -3.94 16.50 -7.38
C MET A 236 -2.52 16.12 -6.96
N MET A 237 -1.86 15.26 -7.71
CA MET A 237 -0.47 14.85 -7.44
C MET A 237 0.52 16.01 -7.58
N ALA A 238 0.38 16.82 -8.64
CA ALA A 238 1.24 17.98 -8.89
C ALA A 238 1.13 19.05 -7.80
N ASP A 239 -0.05 19.22 -7.22
CA ASP A 239 -0.30 20.14 -6.11
C ASP A 239 0.09 19.52 -4.73
N GLY A 240 0.61 18.30 -4.71
CA GLY A 240 1.08 17.63 -3.50
C GLY A 240 -0.03 17.08 -2.60
N HIS A 241 -1.22 16.84 -3.15
CA HIS A 241 -2.30 16.16 -2.43
C HIS A 241 -2.03 14.66 -2.30
N GLU A 242 -2.54 14.07 -1.23
CA GLU A 242 -2.46 12.63 -1.00
C GLU A 242 -3.63 11.91 -1.64
N LEU A 243 -3.37 10.73 -2.21
CA LEU A 243 -4.38 9.89 -2.83
C LEU A 243 -4.63 8.64 -1.99
N GLY A 244 -5.90 8.31 -1.77
CA GLY A 244 -6.35 7.14 -1.03
C GLY A 244 -7.23 6.23 -1.87
N ASN A 245 -7.22 4.93 -1.54
CA ASN A 245 -8.09 3.94 -2.14
C ASN A 245 -9.51 4.04 -1.54
N HIS A 246 -10.54 4.03 -2.39
CA HIS A 246 -11.95 4.02 -1.94
C HIS A 246 -12.73 2.85 -2.54
N THR A 247 -12.04 1.72 -2.80
CA THR A 247 -12.53 0.52 -3.47
C THR A 247 -12.81 0.72 -4.96
N GLN A 248 -13.02 -0.39 -5.70
CA GLN A 248 -13.27 -0.30 -7.16
C GLN A 248 -14.63 0.29 -7.52
N THR A 249 -15.70 -0.07 -6.76
CA THR A 249 -17.10 0.22 -7.11
C THR A 249 -17.96 0.69 -5.94
N HIS A 250 -17.34 1.12 -4.84
CA HIS A 250 -17.99 1.67 -3.65
C HIS A 250 -19.00 0.74 -2.95
N PRO A 251 -18.70 -0.56 -2.76
CA PRO A 251 -19.63 -1.46 -2.08
C PRO A 251 -19.58 -1.29 -0.56
N ARG A 252 -20.70 -1.50 0.12
CA ARG A 252 -20.74 -1.57 1.60
C ARG A 252 -20.15 -2.90 2.06
N PHE A 253 -19.04 -2.89 2.82
CA PHE A 253 -18.32 -4.12 3.23
C PHE A 253 -19.19 -5.12 3.99
N SER A 254 -20.10 -4.66 4.86
CA SER A 254 -21.03 -5.53 5.57
C SER A 254 -22.06 -6.26 4.69
N LYS A 255 -22.07 -6.00 3.37
CA LYS A 255 -23.01 -6.59 2.40
C LYS A 255 -22.36 -7.49 1.37
N ILE A 256 -21.04 -7.66 1.41
CA ILE A 256 -20.28 -8.48 0.46
C ILE A 256 -19.38 -9.47 1.19
N SER A 257 -18.90 -10.50 0.48
CA SER A 257 -18.01 -11.50 1.06
C SER A 257 -16.60 -10.96 1.27
N ASN A 258 -15.83 -11.63 2.13
CA ASN A 258 -14.42 -11.30 2.37
C ASN A 258 -13.59 -11.29 1.08
N GLU A 259 -13.84 -12.23 0.18
CA GLU A 259 -13.18 -12.27 -1.13
C GLU A 259 -13.54 -11.07 -2.01
N ALA A 260 -14.81 -10.64 -1.97
CA ALA A 260 -15.24 -9.46 -2.71
C ALA A 260 -14.64 -8.17 -2.11
N ILE A 261 -14.46 -8.10 -0.78
CA ILE A 261 -13.75 -6.99 -0.12
C ILE A 261 -12.31 -6.93 -0.63
N TYR A 262 -11.57 -8.04 -0.54
CA TYR A 262 -10.21 -8.13 -1.07
C TYR A 262 -10.12 -7.70 -2.54
N LYS A 263 -10.98 -8.27 -3.37
CA LYS A 263 -11.01 -8.00 -4.81
C LYS A 263 -11.25 -6.53 -5.11
N THR A 264 -12.22 -5.88 -4.47
CA THR A 264 -12.57 -4.48 -4.75
C THR A 264 -11.49 -3.50 -4.29
N ILE A 265 -10.74 -3.83 -3.21
CA ILE A 265 -9.58 -3.05 -2.76
C ILE A 265 -8.45 -3.18 -3.79
N MET A 266 -8.07 -4.41 -4.16
CA MET A 266 -6.94 -4.65 -5.07
C MET A 266 -7.21 -4.18 -6.49
N GLN A 267 -8.45 -4.22 -6.97
CA GLN A 267 -8.81 -3.66 -8.28
C GLN A 267 -8.65 -2.13 -8.33
N CYS A 268 -9.01 -1.42 -7.25
CA CYS A 268 -8.77 0.01 -7.18
C CYS A 268 -7.27 0.34 -7.11
N ASP A 269 -6.51 -0.44 -6.34
CA ASP A 269 -5.06 -0.34 -6.29
C ASP A 269 -4.40 -0.47 -7.66
N ALA A 270 -4.76 -1.54 -8.38
CA ALA A 270 -4.29 -1.77 -9.74
C ALA A 270 -4.68 -0.61 -10.69
N ARG A 271 -5.86 -0.02 -10.49
CA ARG A 271 -6.31 1.11 -11.31
C ARG A 271 -5.52 2.39 -11.05
N LEU A 272 -5.19 2.69 -9.78
CA LEU A 272 -4.32 3.81 -9.42
C LEU A 272 -2.91 3.64 -9.99
N LEU A 273 -2.37 2.42 -9.87
CA LEU A 273 -1.06 2.11 -10.42
C LEU A 273 -1.03 2.23 -11.96
N GLU A 274 -2.03 1.65 -12.64
CA GLU A 274 -2.16 1.69 -14.11
C GLU A 274 -2.29 3.11 -14.66
N LYS A 275 -3.12 3.94 -14.03
CA LYS A 275 -3.49 5.25 -14.58
C LYS A 275 -2.52 6.37 -14.23
N VAL A 276 -1.97 6.35 -13.03
CA VAL A 276 -1.16 7.47 -12.52
C VAL A 276 0.12 7.03 -11.81
N ASN A 277 0.47 5.76 -11.90
CA ASN A 277 1.65 5.17 -11.25
C ASN A 277 1.76 5.54 -9.76
N TYR A 278 0.62 5.49 -9.05
CA TYR A 278 0.56 5.84 -7.63
C TYR A 278 0.20 4.63 -6.77
N GLN A 279 0.99 4.41 -5.71
CA GLN A 279 0.72 3.40 -4.68
C GLN A 279 0.26 4.09 -3.40
N SER A 280 -0.99 3.86 -3.02
CA SER A 280 -1.56 4.35 -1.77
C SER A 280 -1.34 3.35 -0.64
N HIS A 281 -1.15 3.84 0.58
CA HIS A 281 -1.11 3.04 1.80
C HIS A 281 -2.31 3.28 2.71
N ILE A 282 -3.20 4.19 2.33
CA ILE A 282 -4.43 4.49 3.05
C ILE A 282 -5.67 4.18 2.21
N MET A 283 -6.71 3.71 2.86
CA MET A 283 -7.99 3.53 2.20
C MET A 283 -9.14 4.00 3.10
N ARG A 284 -10.26 4.37 2.50
CA ARG A 284 -11.49 4.65 3.24
C ARG A 284 -12.55 3.61 2.89
N PRO A 285 -13.08 2.87 3.89
CA PRO A 285 -14.20 1.95 3.65
C PRO A 285 -15.44 2.73 3.22
N PRO A 286 -16.10 2.35 2.10
CA PRO A 286 -17.33 3.00 1.68
C PRO A 286 -18.40 3.03 2.79
N TYR A 287 -19.05 4.17 2.94
CA TYR A 287 -20.05 4.42 4.00
C TYR A 287 -19.51 4.29 5.44
N GLY A 288 -18.21 4.28 5.66
CA GLY A 288 -17.62 3.93 6.95
C GLY A 288 -17.94 2.49 7.41
N SER A 289 -18.30 1.62 6.48
CA SER A 289 -18.69 0.23 6.80
C SER A 289 -17.47 -0.64 6.99
N HIS A 290 -17.18 -1.03 8.23
CA HIS A 290 -16.07 -1.92 8.56
C HIS A 290 -16.48 -2.96 9.60
N THR A 291 -15.74 -4.05 9.68
CA THR A 291 -15.86 -5.14 10.64
C THR A 291 -14.44 -5.65 10.96
N PRO A 292 -14.23 -6.41 12.04
CA PRO A 292 -12.90 -6.99 12.33
C PRO A 292 -12.32 -7.77 11.14
N GLU A 293 -13.17 -8.47 10.39
CA GLU A 293 -12.76 -9.22 9.19
C GLU A 293 -12.32 -8.28 8.06
N SER A 294 -13.11 -7.23 7.77
CA SER A 294 -12.75 -6.26 6.73
C SER A 294 -11.53 -5.44 7.10
N ASP A 295 -11.33 -5.15 8.38
CA ASP A 295 -10.15 -4.45 8.88
C ASP A 295 -8.88 -5.32 8.71
N ALA A 296 -8.99 -6.62 9.03
CA ALA A 296 -7.92 -7.57 8.78
C ALA A 296 -7.58 -7.68 7.28
N ILE A 297 -8.59 -7.70 6.42
CA ILE A 297 -8.41 -7.76 4.96
C ILE A 297 -7.75 -6.47 4.46
N THR A 298 -8.19 -5.32 4.93
CA THR A 298 -7.62 -4.02 4.58
C THR A 298 -6.13 -3.97 4.91
N ARG A 299 -5.77 -4.37 6.13
CA ARG A 299 -4.37 -4.43 6.58
C ARG A 299 -3.58 -5.52 5.84
N TYR A 300 -4.20 -6.67 5.52
CA TYR A 300 -3.61 -7.69 4.67
C TYR A 300 -3.26 -7.16 3.27
N CYS A 301 -4.10 -6.28 2.71
CA CYS A 301 -3.82 -5.59 1.45
C CYS A 301 -2.76 -4.48 1.59
N GLY A 302 -2.20 -4.24 2.79
CA GLY A 302 -1.19 -3.21 3.04
C GLY A 302 -1.76 -1.81 3.18
N TYR A 303 -3.02 -1.68 3.60
CA TYR A 303 -3.68 -0.39 3.82
C TYR A 303 -3.99 -0.15 5.29
N GLU A 304 -3.89 1.13 5.68
CA GLU A 304 -4.56 1.61 6.88
C GLU A 304 -5.94 2.15 6.52
N ALA A 305 -6.95 1.76 7.30
CA ALA A 305 -8.32 2.20 7.09
C ALA A 305 -8.56 3.56 7.78
N ILE A 306 -9.06 4.55 7.03
CA ILE A 306 -9.28 5.92 7.50
C ILE A 306 -10.77 6.25 7.48
N LEU A 307 -11.33 6.66 8.62
CA LEU A 307 -12.66 7.25 8.72
C LEU A 307 -12.57 8.78 8.81
N TRP A 308 -13.48 9.37 9.57
CA TRP A 308 -13.58 10.80 9.81
C TRP A 308 -14.16 11.07 11.20
N ALA A 309 -13.76 12.17 11.80
CA ALA A 309 -14.39 12.68 13.02
C ALA A 309 -15.57 13.60 12.69
N LEU A 310 -15.40 14.42 11.65
CA LEU A 310 -16.39 15.40 11.24
C LEU A 310 -16.76 15.19 9.76
N SER A 311 -18.04 15.26 9.45
CA SER A 311 -18.55 15.15 8.08
C SER A 311 -19.36 16.38 7.71
N ALA A 312 -19.11 16.92 6.52
CA ALA A 312 -19.94 17.97 5.93
C ALA A 312 -21.39 17.48 5.71
N ARG A 313 -21.58 16.15 5.58
CA ARG A 313 -22.87 15.53 5.23
C ARG A 313 -23.45 16.07 3.92
N ASP A 314 -22.62 16.59 3.06
CA ASP A 314 -22.94 17.29 1.81
C ASP A 314 -23.54 16.38 0.73
N SER A 315 -23.40 15.07 0.88
CA SER A 315 -24.06 14.04 0.09
C SER A 315 -25.42 13.60 0.65
N ARG A 316 -25.85 14.18 1.81
CA ARG A 316 -27.11 13.80 2.45
C ARG A 316 -28.27 14.63 1.91
N GLU A 317 -29.33 13.95 1.46
CA GLU A 317 -30.55 14.59 1.02
C GLU A 317 -31.18 15.40 2.15
N GLY A 318 -31.71 16.58 1.82
CA GLY A 318 -32.45 17.46 2.75
C GLY A 318 -31.59 18.29 3.70
N ILE A 319 -30.23 18.20 3.65
CA ILE A 319 -29.40 19.10 4.43
C ILE A 319 -29.20 20.42 3.68
N THR A 320 -29.33 21.55 4.36
CA THR A 320 -29.07 22.86 3.73
C THR A 320 -27.59 23.21 3.81
N LYS A 321 -27.09 23.94 2.80
CA LYS A 321 -25.70 24.42 2.72
C LYS A 321 -25.32 25.31 3.90
N GLU A 322 -26.27 26.08 4.45
CA GLU A 322 -26.09 26.90 5.66
C GLU A 322 -25.91 26.02 6.90
N THR A 323 -26.66 24.92 6.99
CA THR A 323 -26.50 23.94 8.08
C THR A 323 -25.14 23.25 8.00
N ILE A 324 -24.68 22.89 6.80
CA ILE A 324 -23.34 22.31 6.60
C ILE A 324 -22.26 23.26 7.14
N LEU A 325 -22.23 24.50 6.66
CA LEU A 325 -21.22 25.48 7.06
C LEU A 325 -21.24 25.74 8.58
N ARG A 326 -22.44 25.91 9.15
CA ARG A 326 -22.59 26.10 10.59
C ARG A 326 -22.05 24.92 11.40
N THR A 327 -22.38 23.69 10.99
CA THR A 327 -21.91 22.47 11.67
C THR A 327 -20.39 22.33 11.58
N LEU A 328 -19.82 22.53 10.40
CA LEU A 328 -18.37 22.47 10.21
C LEU A 328 -17.65 23.49 11.12
N LYS A 329 -18.11 24.75 11.14
CA LYS A 329 -17.53 25.80 12.01
C LYS A 329 -17.68 25.51 13.50
N ALA A 330 -18.78 24.89 13.91
CA ALA A 330 -19.07 24.67 15.34
C ALA A 330 -18.41 23.41 15.91
N GLU A 331 -18.18 22.38 15.09
CA GLU A 331 -17.79 21.05 15.55
C GLU A 331 -16.32 20.72 15.26
N THR A 332 -15.61 21.48 14.42
CA THR A 332 -14.19 21.21 14.10
C THR A 332 -13.30 21.32 15.33
N LYS A 333 -12.45 20.33 15.49
CA LYS A 333 -11.44 20.24 16.57
C LYS A 333 -10.05 19.96 15.99
N PRO A 334 -8.99 20.31 16.72
CA PRO A 334 -7.63 19.89 16.37
C PRO A 334 -7.54 18.37 16.17
N GLY A 335 -6.84 17.96 15.13
CA GLY A 335 -6.68 16.54 14.79
C GLY A 335 -7.82 15.90 13.99
N ASP A 336 -8.86 16.66 13.64
CA ASP A 336 -9.98 16.10 12.89
C ASP A 336 -9.61 15.75 11.45
N ILE A 337 -10.09 14.59 11.02
CA ILE A 337 -10.22 14.22 9.62
C ILE A 337 -11.63 14.59 9.19
N VAL A 338 -11.73 15.53 8.23
CA VAL A 338 -13.01 16.08 7.78
C VAL A 338 -13.42 15.48 6.46
N LEU A 339 -14.61 14.84 6.42
CA LEU A 339 -15.17 14.23 5.21
C LEU A 339 -16.02 15.21 4.41
N MET A 340 -15.72 15.33 3.13
CA MET A 340 -16.44 16.06 2.10
C MET A 340 -16.52 15.23 0.80
N HIS A 341 -17.29 15.66 -0.20
CA HIS A 341 -17.41 14.98 -1.49
C HIS A 341 -17.22 15.97 -2.66
N ASN A 342 -16.48 15.56 -3.69
CA ASN A 342 -16.19 16.40 -4.86
C ASN A 342 -17.37 16.58 -5.81
N GLY A 343 -18.39 15.73 -5.72
CA GLY A 343 -19.62 15.80 -6.53
C GLY A 343 -20.77 16.61 -5.92
N ALA A 344 -20.62 17.10 -4.68
CA ALA A 344 -21.70 17.78 -3.96
C ALA A 344 -21.78 19.27 -4.33
N ALA A 345 -22.91 19.72 -4.89
CA ALA A 345 -23.09 21.13 -5.32
C ALA A 345 -22.94 22.14 -4.17
N SER A 346 -23.28 21.74 -2.94
CA SER A 346 -23.12 22.58 -1.75
C SER A 346 -21.68 22.99 -1.45
N VAL A 347 -20.67 22.26 -1.98
CA VAL A 347 -19.25 22.57 -1.78
C VAL A 347 -18.90 23.99 -2.24
N THR A 348 -19.55 24.49 -3.30
CA THR A 348 -19.34 25.85 -3.82
C THR A 348 -19.82 26.95 -2.88
N TYR A 349 -20.65 26.60 -1.91
CA TYR A 349 -21.14 27.54 -0.91
C TYR A 349 -20.34 27.50 0.39
N TYR A 350 -20.00 26.31 0.87
CA TYR A 350 -19.47 26.18 2.22
C TYR A 350 -17.94 26.12 2.27
N LEU A 351 -17.28 25.63 1.22
CA LEU A 351 -15.84 25.31 1.31
C LEU A 351 -15.00 26.56 1.57
N GLU A 352 -15.10 27.58 0.73
CA GLU A 352 -14.29 28.78 0.91
C GLU A 352 -14.54 29.51 2.24
N PRO A 353 -15.78 29.77 2.67
CA PRO A 353 -16.04 30.36 3.99
C PRO A 353 -15.60 29.47 5.16
N TYR A 354 -15.52 28.15 4.96
CA TYR A 354 -14.98 27.24 5.96
C TYR A 354 -13.47 27.32 6.04
N LEU A 355 -12.77 27.33 4.90
CA LEU A 355 -11.30 27.51 4.86
C LEU A 355 -10.89 28.84 5.52
N GLN A 356 -11.57 29.94 5.18
CA GLN A 356 -11.32 31.25 5.80
C GLN A 356 -11.48 31.19 7.32
N PHE A 357 -12.59 30.62 7.80
CA PHE A 357 -12.83 30.44 9.23
C PHE A 357 -11.71 29.64 9.92
N LEU A 358 -11.24 28.56 9.31
CA LEU A 358 -10.16 27.75 9.87
C LEU A 358 -8.86 28.54 9.97
N ILE A 359 -8.48 29.25 8.91
CA ILE A 359 -7.28 30.08 8.87
C ILE A 359 -7.34 31.19 9.91
N GLU A 360 -8.46 31.92 10.00
CA GLU A 360 -8.69 32.99 10.98
C GLU A 360 -8.61 32.47 12.43
N ASN A 361 -8.95 31.20 12.66
CA ASN A 361 -8.88 30.57 13.97
C ASN A 361 -7.56 29.85 14.22
N GLY A 362 -6.57 29.99 13.33
CA GLY A 362 -5.21 29.48 13.49
C GLY A 362 -5.09 27.96 13.28
N TYR A 363 -6.00 27.35 12.53
CA TYR A 363 -5.84 25.96 12.08
C TYR A 363 -4.79 25.87 10.98
N THR A 364 -4.06 24.78 10.99
CA THR A 364 -3.13 24.37 9.92
C THR A 364 -3.66 23.11 9.22
N PHE A 365 -3.14 22.84 8.04
CA PHE A 365 -3.64 21.78 7.18
C PHE A 365 -2.53 20.82 6.81
N GLY A 366 -2.88 19.54 6.73
CA GLY A 366 -2.01 18.49 6.24
C GLY A 366 -2.81 17.39 5.55
N THR A 367 -2.11 16.53 4.85
CA THR A 367 -2.67 15.26 4.39
C THR A 367 -3.00 14.36 5.58
N VAL A 368 -3.72 13.26 5.36
CA VAL A 368 -3.96 12.28 6.44
C VAL A 368 -2.64 11.74 6.98
N SER A 369 -1.69 11.41 6.10
CA SER A 369 -0.38 10.92 6.53
C SER A 369 0.41 11.97 7.32
N GLU A 370 0.42 13.22 6.89
CA GLU A 370 1.05 14.32 7.65
C GLU A 370 0.38 14.52 9.02
N LEU A 371 -0.95 14.47 9.08
CA LEU A 371 -1.71 14.54 10.33
C LEU A 371 -1.34 13.43 11.31
N MET A 372 -1.19 12.21 10.81
CA MET A 372 -0.86 11.02 11.60
C MET A 372 0.64 10.93 11.96
N GLY A 373 1.48 11.79 11.39
CA GLY A 373 2.94 11.71 11.55
C GLY A 373 3.54 10.47 10.90
N TRP A 374 2.89 9.93 9.89
CA TRP A 374 3.41 8.82 9.12
C TRP A 374 4.38 9.33 8.06
N GLU A 375 5.57 8.74 8.01
CA GLU A 375 6.37 8.81 6.80
C GLU A 375 5.60 8.08 5.71
N THR A 376 5.55 8.64 4.51
CA THR A 376 4.87 7.99 3.39
C THR A 376 5.65 6.70 3.09
N PRO A 377 5.21 5.53 3.59
CA PRO A 377 5.96 4.31 3.34
C PRO A 377 5.80 3.97 1.86
N ILE A 378 6.92 3.68 1.20
CA ILE A 378 6.90 2.95 -0.06
C ILE A 378 6.31 1.59 0.28
N ARG A 379 5.06 1.37 -0.09
CA ARG A 379 4.42 0.07 0.09
C ARG A 379 5.19 -0.97 -0.71
N GLU A 380 5.68 -2.02 -0.05
CA GLU A 380 6.21 -3.18 -0.76
C GLU A 380 5.12 -3.72 -1.71
N ALA A 381 5.50 -3.95 -2.96
CA ALA A 381 4.56 -4.45 -3.96
C ALA A 381 3.94 -5.76 -3.46
N VAL A 382 2.63 -5.75 -3.26
CA VAL A 382 1.89 -6.98 -2.98
C VAL A 382 1.96 -7.83 -4.25
N PRO A 383 2.46 -9.08 -4.22
CA PRO A 383 2.48 -9.92 -5.40
C PRO A 383 1.08 -9.99 -6.00
N SER A 384 0.94 -9.54 -7.24
CA SER A 384 -0.34 -9.50 -7.93
C SER A 384 -0.76 -10.91 -8.32
N ALA A 385 -1.55 -11.56 -7.49
CA ALA A 385 -2.25 -12.79 -7.88
C ALA A 385 -3.35 -12.56 -8.92
N LEU A 386 -3.53 -11.32 -9.41
CA LEU A 386 -4.61 -10.94 -10.32
C LEU A 386 -4.17 -10.73 -11.77
N THR A 387 -2.88 -10.85 -12.10
CA THR A 387 -2.40 -10.62 -13.48
C THR A 387 -2.37 -11.88 -14.35
N GLU A 388 -2.70 -13.05 -13.84
CA GLU A 388 -2.59 -14.32 -14.60
C GLU A 388 -3.89 -14.87 -15.19
N THR A 389 -4.97 -14.11 -15.32
CA THR A 389 -6.17 -14.62 -15.98
C THR A 389 -6.80 -13.62 -16.95
N THR A 390 -6.14 -13.32 -18.08
CA THR A 390 -6.83 -12.92 -19.31
C THR A 390 -5.93 -13.10 -20.54
N GLU A 391 -5.53 -14.30 -20.84
CA GLU A 391 -5.31 -14.72 -22.22
C GLU A 391 -6.08 -16.01 -22.46
N SER A 392 -7.31 -15.84 -22.91
CA SER A 392 -8.04 -16.89 -23.61
C SER A 392 -7.36 -17.04 -24.97
N PRO A 393 -6.86 -18.22 -25.35
CA PRO A 393 -6.33 -18.41 -26.69
C PRO A 393 -7.45 -18.22 -27.71
N ALA A 394 -7.18 -17.35 -28.69
CA ALA A 394 -8.04 -17.17 -29.84
C ALA A 394 -8.27 -18.52 -30.55
N PRO A 395 -9.49 -18.80 -31.03
CA PRO A 395 -9.75 -20.02 -31.77
C PRO A 395 -8.93 -20.01 -33.08
N SER A 396 -8.06 -21.00 -33.24
CA SER A 396 -7.33 -21.27 -34.46
C SER A 396 -8.33 -21.54 -35.59
N ALA A 397 -8.37 -20.63 -36.57
CA ALA A 397 -8.98 -20.92 -37.85
C ALA A 397 -8.15 -22.01 -38.54
N GLN A 398 -8.73 -23.19 -38.71
CA GLN A 398 -8.22 -24.20 -39.64
C GLN A 398 -8.77 -23.95 -41.05
N PRO A 399 -8.02 -24.38 -42.08
CA PRO A 399 -8.18 -23.98 -43.46
C PRO A 399 -9.44 -24.49 -44.16
#